data_293472d12b619de5d3f901e7df6ac94c
#
_entry.id   293472d12b619de5d3f901e7df6ac94c
#
_cell.length_a   1.000
_cell.length_b   1.000
_cell.length_c   1.000
_cell.angle_alpha   90.00
_cell.angle_beta   90.00
_cell.angle_gamma   90.00
#
_symmetry.space_group_name_H-M   'P 1'
#
loop_
_entity.id
_entity.type
_entity.pdbx_description
1 polymer ?
#
loop_
_entity_poly.entity_id
_entity_poly.type
_entity_poly.pdbx_seq_one_letter_code
_entity_poly.pdbx_strand_id
1 'polypeptide(L)'
;MKNIILIAAPAAGKGTLSDLLVKKYDYLHISTGDLLREVSKEKTELGQKIAKMLQNGELVTDEIVFELLENKLCQVDKPYILDGFPRTLNQAYKYDELIQKLNKDLGIVVVLNCDYEILKKRIVGRYLCKDCGSIYNTLTGVNTPKQEGICDNCGGDLYKRSDDNEESFKTRYETYLEKTKPLIDFYEKKGNLYYIDSQTTDTMLKEIEDLLWLVSRVIVK
;
A
#
# COMPACT_ATOMS: atom_id res chain seq x y z
N MET A 1 7.13 17.54 6.78
CA MET A 1 7.20 16.54 5.67
C MET A 1 5.85 16.46 4.98
N LYS A 2 5.81 16.11 3.69
CA LYS A 2 4.57 15.97 2.93
C LYS A 2 3.93 14.59 3.16
N ASN A 3 2.60 14.50 3.10
CA ASN A 3 1.92 13.21 3.01
C ASN A 3 2.31 12.48 1.71
N ILE A 4 2.23 11.16 1.72
CA ILE A 4 2.58 10.33 0.56
C ILE A 4 1.38 9.43 0.22
N ILE A 5 0.95 9.45 -1.03
CA ILE A 5 -0.03 8.52 -1.57
C ILE A 5 0.69 7.53 -2.48
N LEU A 6 0.57 6.23 -2.21
CA LEU A 6 1.20 5.19 -3.01
C LEU A 6 0.22 4.56 -4.01
N ILE A 7 0.47 4.79 -5.30
CA ILE A 7 -0.24 4.12 -6.40
C ILE A 7 0.65 3.02 -6.96
N ALA A 8 0.20 1.78 -6.91
CA ALA A 8 0.97 0.67 -7.43
C ALA A 8 0.14 -0.59 -7.63
N ALA A 9 0.59 -1.42 -8.55
CA ALA A 9 0.06 -2.76 -8.72
C ALA A 9 0.22 -3.62 -7.45
N PRO A 10 -0.55 -4.71 -7.30
CA PRO A 10 -0.35 -5.66 -6.22
C PRO A 10 1.10 -6.16 -6.17
N ALA A 11 1.65 -6.29 -4.95
CA ALA A 11 3.03 -6.76 -4.69
C ALA A 11 4.19 -5.85 -5.19
N ALA A 12 3.92 -4.60 -5.62
CA ALA A 12 4.96 -3.65 -6.04
C ALA A 12 5.86 -3.09 -4.91
N GLY A 13 5.68 -3.53 -3.66
CA GLY A 13 6.56 -3.14 -2.56
C GLY A 13 6.05 -1.98 -1.70
N LYS A 14 4.77 -1.55 -1.84
CA LYS A 14 4.19 -0.47 -1.04
C LYS A 14 4.42 -0.62 0.47
N GLY A 15 4.07 -1.78 1.04
CA GLY A 15 4.25 -2.04 2.47
C GLY A 15 5.72 -1.97 2.90
N THR A 16 6.63 -2.58 2.12
CA THR A 16 8.08 -2.51 2.38
C THR A 16 8.57 -1.07 2.40
N LEU A 17 8.16 -0.25 1.41
CA LEU A 17 8.51 1.17 1.37
C LEU A 17 7.96 1.92 2.57
N SER A 18 6.68 1.69 2.91
CA SER A 18 6.04 2.32 4.06
C SER A 18 6.74 2.00 5.37
N ASP A 19 7.10 0.72 5.61
CA ASP A 19 7.81 0.28 6.82
C ASP A 19 9.17 0.97 6.95
N LEU A 20 9.89 1.13 5.85
CA LEU A 20 11.19 1.80 5.83
C LEU A 20 11.05 3.30 6.13
N LEU A 21 10.06 3.97 5.52
CA LEU A 21 9.80 5.39 5.76
C LEU A 21 9.30 5.66 7.18
N VAL A 22 8.47 4.78 7.73
CA VAL A 22 8.04 4.86 9.13
C VAL A 22 9.23 4.78 10.09
N LYS A 23 10.12 3.82 9.85
CA LYS A 23 11.32 3.64 10.69
C LYS A 23 12.30 4.82 10.62
N LYS A 24 12.44 5.43 9.44
CA LYS A 24 13.47 6.46 9.19
C LYS A 24 12.96 7.89 9.39
N TYR A 25 11.70 8.17 9.10
CA TYR A 25 11.17 9.54 8.98
C TYR A 25 9.90 9.82 9.82
N ASP A 26 9.53 8.94 10.72
CA ASP A 26 8.36 9.08 11.61
C ASP A 26 7.01 9.30 10.88
N TYR A 27 6.85 8.70 9.71
CA TYR A 27 5.55 8.65 9.05
C TYR A 27 4.57 7.74 9.78
N LEU A 28 3.28 8.02 9.67
CA LEU A 28 2.24 7.06 9.99
C LEU A 28 1.87 6.27 8.73
N HIS A 29 1.94 4.94 8.77
CA HIS A 29 1.43 4.08 7.70
C HIS A 29 -0.07 3.83 7.86
N ILE A 30 -0.86 4.19 6.86
CA ILE A 30 -2.30 3.93 6.78
C ILE A 30 -2.55 3.03 5.57
N SER A 31 -2.72 1.74 5.83
CA SER A 31 -3.02 0.73 4.82
C SER A 31 -4.51 0.39 4.86
N THR A 32 -5.25 0.79 3.82
CA THR A 32 -6.68 0.42 3.71
C THR A 32 -6.89 -1.08 3.62
N GLY A 33 -5.94 -1.80 3.01
CA GLY A 33 -5.96 -3.27 2.98
C GLY A 33 -5.82 -3.89 4.37
N ASP A 34 -5.03 -3.31 5.26
CA ASP A 34 -4.89 -3.82 6.63
C ASP A 34 -6.10 -3.45 7.49
N LEU A 35 -6.63 -2.23 7.36
CA LEU A 35 -7.89 -1.83 8.00
C LEU A 35 -9.04 -2.80 7.63
N LEU A 36 -9.19 -3.12 6.35
CA LEU A 36 -10.20 -4.07 5.90
C LEU A 36 -9.95 -5.49 6.42
N ARG A 37 -8.69 -5.93 6.51
CA ARG A 37 -8.33 -7.23 7.09
C ARG A 37 -8.63 -7.31 8.59
N GLU A 38 -8.49 -6.21 9.33
CA GLU A 38 -8.90 -6.15 10.74
C GLU A 38 -10.40 -6.35 10.88
N VAL A 39 -11.22 -5.58 10.13
CA VAL A 39 -12.69 -5.75 10.14
C VAL A 39 -13.10 -7.14 9.66
N SER A 40 -12.40 -7.74 8.70
CA SER A 40 -12.70 -9.08 8.18
C SER A 40 -12.53 -10.21 9.21
N LYS A 41 -11.83 -9.98 10.32
CA LYS A 41 -11.68 -10.95 11.43
C LYS A 41 -12.86 -10.91 12.39
N GLU A 42 -13.67 -9.88 12.34
CA GLU A 42 -14.85 -9.75 13.19
C GLU A 42 -15.91 -10.79 12.79
N LYS A 43 -16.62 -11.35 13.79
CA LYS A 43 -17.71 -12.31 13.59
C LYS A 43 -19.04 -11.60 13.26
N THR A 44 -18.97 -10.53 12.46
CA THR A 44 -20.12 -9.76 11.98
C THR A 44 -20.45 -10.14 10.53
N GLU A 45 -21.66 -9.85 10.07
CA GLU A 45 -22.06 -10.04 8.67
C GLU A 45 -21.17 -9.21 7.73
N LEU A 46 -20.85 -7.98 8.12
CA LEU A 46 -19.93 -7.11 7.40
C LEU A 46 -18.52 -7.72 7.32
N GLY A 47 -17.99 -8.23 8.43
CA GLY A 47 -16.67 -8.87 8.48
C GLY A 47 -16.58 -10.06 7.53
N GLN A 48 -17.60 -10.93 7.53
CA GLN A 48 -17.68 -12.10 6.62
C GLN A 48 -17.75 -11.68 5.14
N LYS A 49 -18.53 -10.64 4.83
CA LYS A 49 -18.64 -10.09 3.47
C LYS A 49 -17.29 -9.55 2.99
N ILE A 50 -16.60 -8.76 3.83
CA ILE A 50 -15.28 -8.21 3.51
C ILE A 50 -14.26 -9.35 3.32
N ALA A 51 -14.25 -10.37 4.20
CA ALA A 51 -13.36 -11.53 4.10
C ALA A 51 -13.48 -12.23 2.74
N LYS A 52 -14.72 -12.47 2.27
CA LYS A 52 -14.99 -13.08 0.96
C LYS A 52 -14.49 -12.23 -0.20
N MET A 53 -14.74 -10.92 -0.17
CA MET A 53 -14.26 -9.99 -1.21
C MET A 53 -12.73 -9.95 -1.28
N LEU A 54 -12.06 -9.87 -0.12
CA LEU A 54 -10.59 -9.90 -0.06
C LEU A 54 -10.00 -11.20 -0.60
N GLN A 55 -10.61 -12.36 -0.28
CA GLN A 55 -10.18 -13.68 -0.77
C GLN A 55 -10.26 -13.77 -2.31
N ASN A 56 -11.30 -13.18 -2.90
CA ASN A 56 -11.48 -13.13 -4.36
C ASN A 56 -10.60 -12.06 -5.04
N GLY A 57 -9.93 -11.21 -4.29
CA GLY A 57 -9.16 -10.07 -4.84
C GLY A 57 -10.03 -8.90 -5.31
N GLU A 58 -11.31 -8.88 -4.92
CA GLU A 58 -12.27 -7.83 -5.26
C GLU A 58 -12.05 -6.56 -4.44
N LEU A 59 -12.50 -5.40 -4.96
CA LEU A 59 -12.53 -4.15 -4.20
C LEU A 59 -13.75 -4.14 -3.27
N VAL A 60 -13.51 -3.78 -2.01
CA VAL A 60 -14.60 -3.45 -1.06
C VAL A 60 -15.23 -2.12 -1.49
N THR A 61 -16.52 -1.94 -1.19
CA THR A 61 -17.28 -0.75 -1.62
C THR A 61 -16.68 0.53 -1.06
N ASP A 62 -16.79 1.61 -1.85
CA ASP A 62 -16.18 2.90 -1.51
C ASP A 62 -16.67 3.43 -0.16
N GLU A 63 -17.95 3.22 0.19
CA GLU A 63 -18.55 3.69 1.44
C GLU A 63 -17.83 3.11 2.66
N ILE A 64 -17.59 1.81 2.69
CA ILE A 64 -16.90 1.13 3.79
C ILE A 64 -15.45 1.62 3.88
N VAL A 65 -14.76 1.71 2.75
CA VAL A 65 -13.37 2.16 2.71
C VAL A 65 -13.26 3.60 3.22
N PHE A 66 -14.20 4.49 2.82
CA PHE A 66 -14.21 5.89 3.24
C PHE A 66 -14.49 6.04 4.73
N GLU A 67 -15.45 5.33 5.28
CA GLU A 67 -15.77 5.37 6.70
C GLU A 67 -14.54 5.01 7.56
N LEU A 68 -13.86 3.91 7.22
CA LEU A 68 -12.65 3.48 7.92
C LEU A 68 -11.51 4.49 7.78
N LEU A 69 -11.34 5.06 6.59
CA LEU A 69 -10.29 6.03 6.32
C LEU A 69 -10.54 7.37 7.03
N GLU A 70 -11.76 7.92 6.96
CA GLU A 70 -12.13 9.18 7.62
C GLU A 70 -11.91 9.08 9.12
N ASN A 71 -12.40 8.01 9.75
CA ASN A 71 -12.18 7.74 11.18
C ASN A 71 -10.70 7.71 11.54
N LYS A 72 -9.86 7.15 10.69
CA LYS A 72 -8.41 7.12 10.91
C LYS A 72 -7.79 8.49 10.73
N LEU A 73 -8.10 9.20 9.65
CA LEU A 73 -7.49 10.50 9.32
C LEU A 73 -7.86 11.62 10.28
N CYS A 74 -9.06 11.58 10.89
CA CYS A 74 -9.46 12.53 11.93
C CYS A 74 -8.55 12.50 13.17
N GLN A 75 -7.87 11.37 13.42
CA GLN A 75 -7.01 11.15 14.58
C GLN A 75 -5.52 11.37 14.30
N VAL A 76 -5.17 11.81 13.08
CA VAL A 76 -3.77 11.88 12.63
C VAL A 76 -3.29 13.32 12.54
N ASP A 77 -2.27 13.66 13.36
CA ASP A 77 -1.65 14.99 13.39
C ASP A 77 -0.25 15.03 12.78
N LYS A 78 0.28 13.91 12.31
CA LYS A 78 1.60 13.81 11.68
C LYS A 78 1.53 13.38 10.22
N PRO A 79 2.61 13.55 9.44
CA PRO A 79 2.67 13.08 8.07
C PRO A 79 2.37 11.59 7.95
N TYR A 80 1.63 11.20 6.94
CA TYR A 80 1.22 9.81 6.73
C TYR A 80 1.50 9.31 5.31
N ILE A 81 1.60 8.00 5.20
CA ILE A 81 1.68 7.26 3.95
C ILE A 81 0.35 6.55 3.77
N LEU A 82 -0.35 6.84 2.67
CA LEU A 82 -1.60 6.22 2.32
C LEU A 82 -1.35 5.09 1.33
N ASP A 83 -1.55 3.85 1.78
CA ASP A 83 -1.32 2.63 1.00
C ASP A 83 -2.65 1.95 0.64
N GLY A 84 -2.82 1.70 -0.66
CA GLY A 84 -3.99 1.01 -1.19
C GLY A 84 -5.24 1.88 -1.31
N PHE A 85 -5.10 3.19 -1.23
CA PHE A 85 -6.13 4.18 -1.45
C PHE A 85 -5.52 5.49 -1.98
N PRO A 86 -6.18 6.20 -2.94
CA PRO A 86 -7.37 5.77 -3.66
C PRO A 86 -7.06 4.65 -4.68
N ARG A 87 -8.08 3.88 -5.06
CA ARG A 87 -8.01 2.86 -6.11
C ARG A 87 -8.91 3.15 -7.29
N THR A 88 -9.80 4.14 -7.18
CA THR A 88 -10.72 4.57 -8.24
C THR A 88 -10.74 6.08 -8.33
N LEU A 89 -11.13 6.64 -9.49
CA LEU A 89 -11.29 8.08 -9.66
C LEU A 89 -12.33 8.65 -8.68
N ASN A 90 -13.43 7.93 -8.43
CA ASN A 90 -14.43 8.34 -7.46
C ASN A 90 -13.82 8.49 -6.05
N GLN A 91 -12.98 7.55 -5.65
CA GLN A 91 -12.25 7.64 -4.38
C GLN A 91 -11.29 8.85 -4.36
N ALA A 92 -10.62 9.16 -5.46
CA ALA A 92 -9.71 10.30 -5.53
C ALA A 92 -10.45 11.64 -5.37
N TYR A 93 -11.60 11.81 -6.02
CA TYR A 93 -12.43 13.01 -5.86
C TYR A 93 -12.94 13.17 -4.43
N LYS A 94 -13.51 12.12 -3.85
CA LYS A 94 -13.99 12.15 -2.46
C LYS A 94 -12.85 12.37 -1.46
N TYR A 95 -11.65 11.86 -1.75
CA TYR A 95 -10.48 12.10 -0.91
C TYR A 95 -10.06 13.57 -0.93
N ASP A 96 -10.07 14.22 -2.10
CA ASP A 96 -9.81 15.66 -2.20
C ASP A 96 -10.78 16.48 -1.34
N GLU A 97 -12.07 16.15 -1.34
CA GLU A 97 -13.07 16.79 -0.49
C GLU A 97 -12.79 16.55 1.01
N LEU A 98 -12.44 15.31 1.36
CA LEU A 98 -12.15 14.94 2.74
C LEU A 98 -10.93 15.69 3.30
N ILE A 99 -9.81 15.74 2.56
CA ILE A 99 -8.60 16.44 3.04
C ILE A 99 -8.82 17.95 3.14
N GLN A 100 -9.64 18.56 2.26
CA GLN A 100 -10.05 19.96 2.39
C GLN A 100 -10.87 20.18 3.68
N LYS A 101 -11.87 19.33 3.94
CA LYS A 101 -12.68 19.36 5.18
C LYS A 101 -11.81 19.24 6.43
N LEU A 102 -10.76 18.40 6.38
CA LEU A 102 -9.84 18.15 7.48
C LEU A 102 -8.65 19.14 7.53
N ASN A 103 -8.61 20.11 6.62
CA ASN A 103 -7.51 21.07 6.45
C ASN A 103 -6.12 20.38 6.36
N LYS A 104 -6.06 19.28 5.59
CA LYS A 104 -4.84 18.49 5.35
C LYS A 104 -4.30 18.73 3.94
N ASP A 105 -2.97 18.63 3.79
CA ASP A 105 -2.29 18.68 2.47
C ASP A 105 -2.43 17.32 1.75
N LEU A 106 -2.72 17.34 0.45
CA LEU A 106 -2.71 16.15 -0.40
C LEU A 106 -1.33 15.45 -0.37
N GLY A 107 -0.26 16.25 -0.33
CA GLY A 107 1.10 15.74 -0.37
C GLY A 107 1.59 15.38 -1.77
N ILE A 108 2.38 14.33 -1.86
CA ILE A 108 2.92 13.79 -3.12
C ILE A 108 2.29 12.44 -3.43
N VAL A 109 2.14 12.16 -4.71
CA VAL A 109 1.64 10.88 -5.22
C VAL A 109 2.79 10.15 -5.88
N VAL A 110 3.08 8.95 -5.41
CA VAL A 110 4.20 8.14 -5.85
C VAL A 110 3.68 6.88 -6.53
N VAL A 111 4.04 6.70 -7.80
CA VAL A 111 3.75 5.50 -8.59
C VAL A 111 4.94 4.55 -8.48
N LEU A 112 4.71 3.34 -7.99
CA LEU A 112 5.73 2.30 -7.97
C LEU A 112 5.63 1.45 -9.24
N ASN A 113 6.66 1.51 -10.08
CA ASN A 113 6.77 0.73 -11.30
C ASN A 113 7.50 -0.59 -11.03
N CYS A 114 6.93 -1.70 -11.50
CA CYS A 114 7.53 -3.02 -11.41
C CYS A 114 6.98 -3.93 -12.50
N ASP A 115 7.84 -4.81 -13.02
CA ASP A 115 7.46 -5.75 -14.07
C ASP A 115 6.45 -6.80 -13.57
N TYR A 116 5.52 -7.18 -14.44
CA TYR A 116 4.46 -8.14 -14.12
C TYR A 116 4.99 -9.47 -13.57
N GLU A 117 6.03 -10.03 -14.19
CA GLU A 117 6.61 -11.31 -13.77
C GLU A 117 7.26 -11.22 -12.37
N ILE A 118 7.84 -10.07 -12.03
CA ILE A 118 8.38 -9.82 -10.70
C ILE A 118 7.24 -9.72 -9.69
N LEU A 119 6.17 -8.99 -10.02
CA LEU A 119 4.98 -8.85 -9.16
C LEU A 119 4.32 -10.20 -8.88
N LYS A 120 4.18 -11.05 -9.90
CA LYS A 120 3.62 -12.39 -9.78
C LYS A 120 4.46 -13.26 -8.82
N LYS A 121 5.78 -13.32 -8.99
CA LYS A 121 6.69 -14.03 -8.10
C LYS A 121 6.62 -13.50 -6.66
N ARG A 122 6.54 -12.19 -6.50
CA ARG A 122 6.44 -11.56 -5.18
C ARG A 122 5.18 -11.94 -4.44
N ILE A 123 4.02 -11.98 -5.10
CA ILE A 123 2.76 -12.28 -4.41
C ILE A 123 2.63 -13.77 -4.12
N VAL A 124 2.99 -14.63 -5.07
CA VAL A 124 2.88 -16.09 -4.90
C VAL A 124 3.87 -16.63 -3.86
N GLY A 125 5.07 -16.05 -3.81
CA GLY A 125 6.11 -16.45 -2.85
C GLY A 125 6.07 -15.73 -1.50
N ARG A 126 5.08 -14.84 -1.25
CA ARG A 126 5.04 -14.01 -0.04
C ARG A 126 4.61 -14.78 1.20
N TYR A 127 5.35 -14.55 2.28
CA TYR A 127 5.01 -14.95 3.64
C TYR A 127 5.14 -13.75 4.58
N LEU A 128 4.35 -13.75 5.65
CA LEU A 128 4.37 -12.71 6.68
C LEU A 128 4.57 -13.36 8.05
N CYS A 129 5.29 -12.68 8.92
CA CYS A 129 5.37 -13.07 10.32
C CYS A 129 4.06 -12.69 11.04
N LYS A 130 3.51 -13.63 11.83
CA LYS A 130 2.30 -13.40 12.64
C LYS A 130 2.51 -12.34 13.72
N ASP A 131 3.72 -12.27 14.27
CA ASP A 131 4.01 -11.46 15.46
C ASP A 131 4.54 -10.07 15.11
N CYS A 132 5.51 -9.96 14.18
CA CYS A 132 6.15 -8.68 13.86
C CYS A 132 5.82 -8.13 12.47
N GLY A 133 5.03 -8.83 11.66
CA GLY A 133 4.62 -8.39 10.32
C GLY A 133 5.73 -8.43 9.26
N SER A 134 6.96 -8.88 9.58
CA SER A 134 8.06 -8.98 8.62
C SER A 134 7.66 -9.78 7.39
N ILE A 135 8.06 -9.29 6.22
CA ILE A 135 7.71 -9.87 4.92
C ILE A 135 8.88 -10.70 4.39
N TYR A 136 8.60 -11.92 3.96
CA TYR A 136 9.54 -12.85 3.35
C TYR A 136 9.05 -13.28 1.97
N ASN A 137 9.98 -13.78 1.13
CA ASN A 137 9.65 -14.32 -0.18
C ASN A 137 10.50 -15.54 -0.52
N THR A 138 9.85 -16.63 -0.92
CA THR A 138 10.51 -17.90 -1.25
C THR A 138 10.80 -18.07 -2.75
N LEU A 139 10.30 -17.18 -3.62
CA LEU A 139 10.40 -17.29 -5.08
C LEU A 139 11.31 -16.24 -5.74
N THR A 140 11.63 -15.16 -5.03
CA THR A 140 12.44 -14.07 -5.60
C THR A 140 13.92 -14.16 -5.26
N GLY A 141 14.31 -15.05 -4.34
CA GLY A 141 15.67 -15.11 -3.80
C GLY A 141 16.06 -13.92 -2.91
N VAL A 142 15.14 -12.98 -2.72
CA VAL A 142 15.33 -11.79 -1.87
C VAL A 142 14.48 -11.96 -0.62
N ASN A 143 15.09 -11.72 0.54
CA ASN A 143 14.44 -11.85 1.86
C ASN A 143 13.81 -13.25 2.09
N THR A 144 14.53 -14.30 1.73
CA THR A 144 14.15 -15.68 1.99
C THR A 144 14.44 -16.00 3.45
N PRO A 145 13.50 -16.61 4.22
CA PRO A 145 13.75 -16.94 5.61
C PRO A 145 14.87 -17.99 5.71
N LYS A 146 15.75 -17.85 6.70
CA LYS A 146 16.87 -18.78 6.94
C LYS A 146 16.38 -20.18 7.32
N GLN A 147 15.26 -20.23 8.03
CA GLN A 147 14.57 -21.46 8.41
C GLN A 147 13.13 -21.37 7.88
N GLU A 148 12.68 -22.42 7.19
CA GLU A 148 11.33 -22.49 6.66
C GLU A 148 10.28 -22.33 7.78
N GLY A 149 9.31 -21.44 7.55
CA GLY A 149 8.22 -21.18 8.48
C GLY A 149 8.55 -20.30 9.69
N ILE A 150 9.83 -19.89 9.87
CA ILE A 150 10.29 -19.13 11.03
C ILE A 150 10.76 -17.73 10.62
N CYS A 151 10.38 -16.72 11.37
CA CYS A 151 10.78 -15.33 11.17
C CYS A 151 12.20 -15.10 11.66
N ASP A 152 13.11 -14.63 10.80
CA ASP A 152 14.49 -14.29 11.17
C ASP A 152 14.60 -13.11 12.13
N ASN A 153 13.56 -12.27 12.18
CA ASN A 153 13.58 -11.04 12.98
C ASN A 153 13.12 -11.27 14.43
N CYS A 154 12.12 -12.12 14.67
CA CYS A 154 11.54 -12.31 16.01
C CYS A 154 11.34 -13.77 16.41
N GLY A 155 11.63 -14.75 15.54
CA GLY A 155 11.42 -16.17 15.80
C GLY A 155 9.96 -16.65 15.69
N GLY A 156 9.02 -15.76 15.37
CA GLY A 156 7.61 -16.10 15.24
C GLY A 156 7.27 -16.86 13.96
N ASP A 157 6.07 -17.45 13.90
CA ASP A 157 5.60 -18.22 12.75
C ASP A 157 5.37 -17.38 11.50
N LEU A 158 5.76 -17.90 10.35
CA LEU A 158 5.42 -17.34 9.04
C LEU A 158 4.10 -17.94 8.52
N TYR A 159 3.25 -17.10 7.94
CA TYR A 159 2.02 -17.53 7.31
C TYR A 159 1.84 -16.89 5.93
N LYS A 160 1.05 -17.51 5.09
CA LYS A 160 0.63 -16.99 3.79
C LYS A 160 -0.78 -16.39 3.90
N ARG A 161 -0.99 -15.21 3.31
CA ARG A 161 -2.35 -14.64 3.21
C ARG A 161 -3.22 -15.51 2.29
N SER A 162 -4.50 -15.60 2.56
CA SER A 162 -5.44 -16.38 1.72
C SER A 162 -5.59 -15.81 0.31
N ASP A 163 -5.35 -14.50 0.15
CA ASP A 163 -5.38 -13.77 -1.12
C ASP A 163 -4.01 -13.73 -1.87
N ASP A 164 -2.97 -14.42 -1.36
CA ASP A 164 -1.65 -14.50 -1.97
C ASP A 164 -1.52 -15.76 -2.84
N ASN A 165 -2.34 -15.83 -3.88
CA ASN A 165 -2.33 -16.88 -4.90
C ASN A 165 -2.40 -16.28 -6.31
N GLU A 166 -2.16 -17.10 -7.33
CA GLU A 166 -2.06 -16.66 -8.71
C GLU A 166 -3.40 -16.14 -9.27
N GLU A 167 -4.51 -16.78 -8.93
CA GLU A 167 -5.84 -16.39 -9.38
C GLU A 167 -6.26 -15.04 -8.82
N SER A 168 -6.15 -14.87 -7.50
CA SER A 168 -6.41 -13.59 -6.84
C SER A 168 -5.45 -12.49 -7.32
N PHE A 169 -4.18 -12.82 -7.60
CA PHE A 169 -3.24 -11.85 -8.19
C PHE A 169 -3.71 -11.36 -9.55
N LYS A 170 -4.15 -12.27 -10.44
CA LYS A 170 -4.66 -11.90 -11.77
C LYS A 170 -5.83 -10.94 -11.66
N THR A 171 -6.85 -11.29 -10.86
CA THR A 171 -8.01 -10.42 -10.60
C THR A 171 -7.62 -9.04 -10.08
N ARG A 172 -6.71 -9.01 -9.11
CA ARG A 172 -6.21 -7.74 -8.51
C ARG A 172 -5.40 -6.91 -9.50
N TYR A 173 -4.63 -7.55 -10.37
CA TYR A 173 -3.85 -6.86 -11.39
C TYR A 173 -4.73 -6.27 -12.50
N GLU A 174 -5.73 -7.03 -12.97
CA GLU A 174 -6.74 -6.54 -13.91
C GLU A 174 -7.53 -5.36 -13.33
N THR A 175 -7.96 -5.48 -12.09
CA THR A 175 -8.62 -4.38 -11.36
C THR A 175 -7.72 -3.14 -11.23
N TYR A 176 -6.41 -3.34 -11.01
CA TYR A 176 -5.44 -2.23 -10.99
C TYR A 176 -5.37 -1.54 -12.35
N LEU A 177 -5.27 -2.29 -13.44
CA LEU A 177 -5.19 -1.72 -14.79
C LEU A 177 -6.46 -0.94 -15.15
N GLU A 178 -7.62 -1.49 -14.82
CA GLU A 178 -8.92 -0.89 -15.18
C GLU A 178 -9.26 0.32 -14.31
N LYS A 179 -9.10 0.21 -12.98
CA LYS A 179 -9.65 1.18 -12.03
C LYS A 179 -8.61 2.09 -11.39
N THR A 180 -7.40 1.60 -11.18
CA THR A 180 -6.36 2.34 -10.43
C THR A 180 -5.39 3.07 -11.36
N LYS A 181 -5.00 2.45 -12.47
CA LYS A 181 -4.10 3.07 -13.44
C LYS A 181 -4.59 4.43 -13.96
N PRO A 182 -5.90 4.65 -14.20
CA PRO A 182 -6.42 5.98 -14.59
C PRO A 182 -6.16 7.10 -13.58
N LEU A 183 -5.85 6.78 -12.31
CA LEU A 183 -5.44 7.76 -11.31
C LEU A 183 -4.12 8.46 -11.65
N ILE A 184 -3.26 7.79 -12.42
CA ILE A 184 -1.97 8.35 -12.85
C ILE A 184 -2.22 9.63 -13.64
N ASP A 185 -3.07 9.58 -14.67
CA ASP A 185 -3.41 10.76 -15.49
C ASP A 185 -4.10 11.85 -14.66
N PHE A 186 -4.90 11.46 -13.67
CA PHE A 186 -5.58 12.38 -12.77
C PHE A 186 -4.59 13.18 -11.91
N TYR A 187 -3.63 12.50 -11.29
CA TYR A 187 -2.63 13.16 -10.43
C TYR A 187 -1.50 13.81 -11.21
N GLU A 188 -1.19 13.33 -12.42
CA GLU A 188 -0.25 14.00 -13.32
C GLU A 188 -0.71 15.40 -13.70
N LYS A 189 -2.01 15.55 -14.02
CA LYS A 189 -2.63 16.87 -14.27
C LYS A 189 -2.59 17.81 -13.06
N LYS A 190 -2.52 17.27 -11.85
CA LYS A 190 -2.36 18.06 -10.61
C LYS A 190 -0.92 18.48 -10.33
N GLY A 191 0.07 17.93 -11.06
CA GLY A 191 1.47 18.30 -10.94
C GLY A 191 2.18 17.80 -9.68
N ASN A 192 1.64 16.77 -9.01
CA ASN A 192 2.21 16.21 -7.79
C ASN A 192 2.50 14.70 -7.88
N LEU A 193 2.60 14.15 -9.10
CA LEU A 193 2.88 12.75 -9.39
C LEU A 193 4.37 12.53 -9.65
N TYR A 194 4.91 11.44 -9.08
CA TYR A 194 6.29 11.01 -9.23
C TYR A 194 6.36 9.51 -9.46
N TYR A 195 7.35 9.06 -10.24
CA TYR A 195 7.56 7.65 -10.54
C TYR A 195 8.80 7.15 -9.81
N ILE A 196 8.73 5.94 -9.27
CA ILE A 196 9.83 5.24 -8.60
C ILE A 196 9.92 3.82 -9.16
N ASP A 197 11.14 3.38 -9.50
CA ASP A 197 11.40 2.00 -9.84
C ASP A 197 11.39 1.14 -8.56
N SER A 198 10.54 0.14 -8.56
CA SER A 198 10.38 -0.79 -7.43
C SER A 198 10.77 -2.23 -7.76
N GLN A 199 11.60 -2.43 -8.79
CA GLN A 199 12.13 -3.76 -9.13
C GLN A 199 13.04 -4.31 -8.03
N THR A 200 13.80 -3.45 -7.36
CA THR A 200 14.57 -3.81 -6.17
C THR A 200 14.23 -2.88 -4.99
N THR A 201 14.46 -3.36 -3.76
CA THR A 201 14.24 -2.55 -2.56
C THR A 201 15.24 -1.39 -2.46
N ASP A 202 16.48 -1.63 -2.85
CA ASP A 202 17.56 -0.63 -2.75
C ASP A 202 17.33 0.53 -3.73
N THR A 203 16.93 0.22 -4.98
CA THR A 203 16.59 1.25 -5.98
C THR A 203 15.40 2.08 -5.49
N MET A 204 14.35 1.42 -5.04
CA MET A 204 13.15 2.07 -4.52
C MET A 204 13.45 3.02 -3.35
N LEU A 205 14.30 2.59 -2.40
CA LEU A 205 14.71 3.41 -1.26
C LEU A 205 15.49 4.64 -1.68
N LYS A 206 16.47 4.46 -2.54
CA LYS A 206 17.28 5.57 -3.03
C LYS A 206 16.43 6.61 -3.74
N GLU A 207 15.57 6.19 -4.66
CA GLU A 207 14.74 7.11 -5.43
C GLU A 207 13.72 7.86 -4.57
N ILE A 208 13.10 7.21 -3.56
CA ILE A 208 12.19 7.92 -2.65
C ILE A 208 12.93 8.93 -1.78
N GLU A 209 14.13 8.62 -1.33
CA GLU A 209 14.94 9.55 -0.53
C GLU A 209 15.37 10.78 -1.33
N ASP A 210 15.80 10.58 -2.56
CA ASP A 210 16.14 11.67 -3.49
C ASP A 210 14.90 12.54 -3.76
N LEU A 211 13.72 11.93 -3.95
CA LEU A 211 12.45 12.63 -4.12
C LEU A 211 12.07 13.46 -2.88
N LEU A 212 12.12 12.88 -1.70
CA LEU A 212 11.78 13.59 -0.46
C LEU A 212 12.71 14.77 -0.19
N TRP A 213 14.00 14.62 -0.50
CA TRP A 213 14.96 15.71 -0.43
C TRP A 213 14.64 16.84 -1.42
N LEU A 214 14.31 16.50 -2.67
CA LEU A 214 13.91 17.46 -3.71
C LEU A 214 12.68 18.26 -3.29
N VAL A 215 11.61 17.56 -2.87
CA VAL A 215 10.33 18.17 -2.48
C VAL A 215 10.47 19.05 -1.23
N SER A 216 11.36 18.69 -0.30
CA SER A 216 11.60 19.51 0.90
C SER A 216 12.23 20.87 0.59
N ARG A 217 12.99 20.99 -0.50
CA ARG A 217 13.67 22.23 -0.91
C ARG A 217 12.79 23.18 -1.73
N VAL A 218 11.78 22.66 -2.42
CA VAL A 218 10.86 23.49 -3.23
C VAL A 218 9.94 24.35 -2.35
N ILE A 219 9.77 23.98 -1.08
CA ILE A 219 8.89 24.70 -0.13
C ILE A 219 9.58 25.91 0.53
N VAL A 220 10.89 26.08 0.37
CA VAL A 220 11.69 27.15 1.00
C VAL A 220 11.84 28.38 0.10
N LYS A 221 11.12 28.45 -0.99
CA LYS A 221 11.00 29.66 -1.83
C LYS A 221 9.57 30.16 -1.77
#